data_cba08eb0caee97e21b6a427c2ea26e29
#
_entry.id   cba08eb0caee97e21b6a427c2ea26e29
#
_cell.length_a   1.000
_cell.length_b   1.000
_cell.length_c   1.000
_cell.angle_alpha   90.00
_cell.angle_beta   90.00
_cell.angle_gamma   90.00
#
_symmetry.space_group_name_H-M   'P 1'
#
loop_
_entity.id
_entity.type
_entity.pdbx_description
1 polymer ?
#
loop_
_entity_poly.entity_id
_entity_poly.type
_entity_poly.pdbx_seq_one_letter_code
_entity_poly.pdbx_strand_id
1 'polypeptide(L)'
;MALDIAEKMVKITSRLDIPYVFKGSYRKANRSRIDSFTGIGDEKALKILNKVSETFGIPVVTDIHEACEAEMAAEYVDILQIPAFLCRQTELLVAAAKTGRIVNVKKGQFLAPDAMKFAVQKIKDSGNEQVMLTDRG
;
A
#
# COMPACT_ATOMS: atom_id res chain seq x y z
N MET A 1 -11.47 -11.71 -11.56
CA MET A 1 -11.70 -10.26 -11.35
C MET A 1 -10.39 -9.48 -11.20
N ALA A 2 -9.53 -9.70 -10.17
CA ALA A 2 -8.28 -8.93 -10.04
C ALA A 2 -7.36 -9.09 -11.27
N LEU A 3 -7.12 -10.31 -11.72
CA LEU A 3 -6.33 -10.61 -12.92
C LEU A 3 -6.92 -9.96 -14.18
N ASP A 4 -8.24 -10.01 -14.36
CA ASP A 4 -8.91 -9.44 -15.55
C ASP A 4 -8.78 -7.90 -15.57
N ILE A 5 -8.86 -7.28 -14.39
CA ILE A 5 -8.64 -5.82 -14.25
C ILE A 5 -7.17 -5.48 -14.55
N ALA A 6 -6.24 -6.22 -13.95
CA ALA A 6 -4.81 -6.02 -14.16
C ALA A 6 -4.43 -6.16 -15.63
N GLU A 7 -4.92 -7.21 -16.33
CA GLU A 7 -4.69 -7.43 -17.75
C GLU A 7 -5.15 -6.24 -18.61
N LYS A 8 -6.37 -5.75 -18.36
CA LYS A 8 -6.90 -4.59 -19.07
C LYS A 8 -6.06 -3.33 -18.83
N MET A 9 -5.69 -3.08 -17.58
CA MET A 9 -4.90 -1.91 -17.21
C MET A 9 -3.49 -1.98 -17.80
N VAL A 10 -2.83 -3.12 -17.72
CA VAL A 10 -1.51 -3.33 -18.34
C VAL A 10 -1.56 -3.05 -19.85
N LYS A 11 -2.58 -3.58 -20.55
CA LYS A 11 -2.75 -3.31 -22.00
C LYS A 11 -2.91 -1.82 -22.31
N ILE A 12 -3.69 -1.10 -21.49
CA ILE A 12 -3.91 0.34 -21.69
C ILE A 12 -2.64 1.13 -21.39
N THR A 13 -2.01 0.89 -20.23
CA THR A 13 -0.85 1.66 -19.79
C THR A 13 0.37 1.40 -20.66
N SER A 14 0.59 0.15 -21.12
CA SER A 14 1.66 -0.17 -22.07
C SER A 14 1.48 0.55 -23.41
N ARG A 15 0.25 0.68 -23.89
CA ARG A 15 -0.02 1.43 -25.15
C ARG A 15 0.25 2.93 -25.02
N LEU A 16 0.16 3.46 -23.80
CA LEU A 16 0.35 4.88 -23.50
C LEU A 16 1.74 5.19 -22.94
N ASP A 17 2.59 4.17 -22.82
CA ASP A 17 3.92 4.26 -22.18
C ASP A 17 3.86 4.86 -20.76
N ILE A 18 2.87 4.42 -19.98
CA ILE A 18 2.66 4.87 -18.60
C ILE A 18 3.10 3.78 -17.63
N PRO A 19 4.05 4.06 -16.69
CA PRO A 19 4.38 3.14 -15.61
C PRO A 19 3.16 2.82 -14.76
N TYR A 20 2.95 1.53 -14.44
CA TYR A 20 1.75 1.10 -13.74
C TYR A 20 2.05 0.25 -12.51
N VAL A 21 1.39 0.57 -11.41
CA VAL A 21 1.39 -0.21 -10.16
C VAL A 21 -0.05 -0.66 -9.87
N PHE A 22 -0.26 -1.95 -9.68
CA PHE A 22 -1.58 -2.47 -9.35
C PHE A 22 -1.88 -2.30 -7.86
N LYS A 23 -2.98 -1.61 -7.53
CA LYS A 23 -3.43 -1.42 -6.13
C LYS A 23 -4.59 -2.34 -5.81
N GLY A 24 -4.45 -3.11 -4.74
CA GLY A 24 -5.54 -3.86 -4.13
C GLY A 24 -5.48 -3.80 -2.61
N SER A 25 -6.62 -3.65 -1.94
CA SER A 25 -6.71 -3.78 -0.49
C SER A 25 -7.05 -5.23 -0.14
N TYR A 26 -6.27 -5.86 0.70
CA TYR A 26 -6.57 -7.22 1.17
C TYR A 26 -7.67 -7.23 2.24
N ARG A 27 -7.82 -6.13 2.95
CA ARG A 27 -8.83 -5.93 4.00
C ARG A 27 -9.45 -4.53 3.90
N LYS A 28 -10.72 -4.40 4.25
CA LYS A 28 -11.43 -3.11 4.37
C LYS A 28 -11.55 -2.73 5.84
N ALA A 29 -10.65 -1.87 6.33
CA ALA A 29 -10.64 -1.40 7.71
C ALA A 29 -11.63 -0.27 7.98
N ASN A 30 -11.78 0.68 7.04
CA ASN A 30 -12.62 1.87 7.18
C ASN A 30 -14.06 1.65 6.66
N ARG A 31 -14.80 0.78 7.30
CA ARG A 31 -16.18 0.48 6.94
C ARG A 31 -17.16 1.43 7.62
N SER A 32 -18.26 1.74 6.93
CA SER A 32 -19.34 2.56 7.48
C SER A 32 -20.24 1.79 8.46
N ARG A 33 -20.28 0.45 8.38
CA ARG A 33 -21.06 -0.41 9.24
C ARG A 33 -20.21 -1.55 9.75
N ILE A 34 -20.53 -2.06 10.94
CA ILE A 34 -19.80 -3.16 11.57
C ILE A 34 -19.94 -4.48 10.81
N ASP A 35 -21.08 -4.70 10.18
CA ASP A 35 -21.43 -5.89 9.39
C ASP A 35 -21.04 -5.80 7.91
N SER A 36 -20.38 -4.71 7.49
CA SER A 36 -19.90 -4.57 6.12
C SER A 36 -18.82 -5.59 5.78
N PHE A 37 -18.76 -5.98 4.51
CA PHE A 37 -17.75 -6.90 3.99
C PHE A 37 -16.33 -6.42 4.31
N THR A 38 -15.54 -7.29 4.93
CA THR A 38 -14.15 -6.98 5.34
C THR A 38 -13.11 -7.43 4.33
N GLY A 39 -13.36 -8.54 3.65
CA GLY A 39 -12.44 -9.17 2.72
C GLY A 39 -12.74 -10.66 2.53
N ILE A 40 -11.93 -11.32 1.73
CA ILE A 40 -12.02 -12.77 1.41
C ILE A 40 -11.07 -13.61 2.25
N GLY A 41 -10.46 -13.03 3.28
CA GLY A 41 -9.35 -13.56 4.05
C GLY A 41 -8.03 -12.93 3.61
N ASP A 42 -7.23 -12.51 4.60
CA ASP A 42 -6.04 -11.68 4.36
C ASP A 42 -5.02 -12.37 3.48
N GLU A 43 -4.57 -13.55 3.86
CA GLU A 43 -3.59 -14.33 3.10
C GLU A 43 -4.08 -14.68 1.69
N LYS A 44 -5.35 -15.04 1.55
CA LYS A 44 -5.94 -15.33 0.24
C LYS A 44 -5.93 -14.11 -0.68
N ALA A 45 -6.26 -12.95 -0.14
CA ALA A 45 -6.24 -11.71 -0.90
C ALA A 45 -4.81 -11.27 -1.27
N LEU A 46 -3.85 -11.42 -0.35
CA LEU A 46 -2.44 -11.14 -0.60
C LEU A 46 -1.85 -12.08 -1.68
N LYS A 47 -2.15 -13.37 -1.63
CA LYS A 47 -1.75 -14.33 -2.69
C LYS A 47 -2.30 -13.95 -4.07
N ILE A 48 -3.50 -13.36 -4.13
CA ILE A 48 -4.05 -12.86 -5.41
C ILE A 48 -3.25 -11.65 -5.91
N LEU A 49 -2.83 -10.75 -5.03
CA LEU A 49 -1.98 -9.61 -5.42
C LEU A 49 -0.62 -10.08 -5.92
N ASN A 50 0.02 -11.01 -5.20
CA ASN A 50 1.29 -11.61 -5.66
C ASN A 50 1.14 -12.27 -7.04
N LYS A 51 0.04 -13.01 -7.24
CA LYS A 51 -0.24 -13.63 -8.55
C LYS A 51 -0.41 -12.60 -9.67
N VAL A 52 -0.97 -11.42 -9.40
CA VAL A 52 -1.02 -10.32 -10.38
C VAL A 52 0.39 -9.86 -10.73
N SER A 53 1.25 -9.65 -9.73
CA SER A 53 2.65 -9.25 -9.94
C SER A 53 3.39 -10.27 -10.80
N GLU A 54 3.33 -11.54 -10.44
CA GLU A 54 4.01 -12.62 -11.17
C GLU A 54 3.48 -12.80 -12.61
N THR A 55 2.16 -12.67 -12.80
CA THR A 55 1.54 -12.90 -14.11
C THR A 55 1.87 -11.79 -15.11
N PHE A 56 1.91 -10.55 -14.66
CA PHE A 56 2.03 -9.38 -15.55
C PHE A 56 3.38 -8.67 -15.45
N GLY A 57 4.26 -9.08 -14.53
CA GLY A 57 5.57 -8.44 -14.30
C GLY A 57 5.46 -6.99 -13.84
N ILE A 58 4.42 -6.64 -13.08
CA ILE A 58 4.16 -5.29 -12.58
C ILE A 58 4.24 -5.24 -11.04
N PRO A 59 4.69 -4.14 -10.45
CA PRO A 59 4.65 -3.98 -9.01
C PRO A 59 3.23 -3.89 -8.49
N VAL A 60 3.03 -4.38 -7.27
CA VAL A 60 1.74 -4.37 -6.58
C VAL A 60 1.84 -3.64 -5.24
N VAL A 61 0.76 -2.99 -4.84
CA VAL A 61 0.65 -2.24 -3.58
C VAL A 61 -0.60 -2.62 -2.82
N THR A 62 -0.48 -2.75 -1.51
CA THR A 62 -1.62 -2.89 -0.58
C THR A 62 -1.49 -1.94 0.60
N ASP A 63 -2.60 -1.62 1.24
CA ASP A 63 -2.62 -0.84 2.48
C ASP A 63 -2.54 -1.76 3.70
N ILE A 64 -1.83 -1.32 4.73
CA ILE A 64 -1.76 -1.93 6.06
C ILE A 64 -2.33 -0.96 7.10
N HIS A 65 -2.85 -1.49 8.21
CA HIS A 65 -3.58 -0.71 9.21
C HIS A 65 -2.99 -0.84 10.61
N GLU A 66 -2.30 -1.95 10.88
CA GLU A 66 -1.64 -2.25 12.15
C GLU A 66 -0.20 -2.68 11.92
N ALA A 67 0.67 -2.41 12.89
CA ALA A 67 2.10 -2.71 12.77
C ALA A 67 2.38 -4.22 12.56
N CYS A 68 1.60 -5.08 13.18
CA CYS A 68 1.73 -6.54 13.04
C CYS A 68 1.39 -7.08 11.64
N GLU A 69 0.73 -6.29 10.80
CA GLU A 69 0.38 -6.67 9.42
C GLU A 69 1.55 -6.46 8.43
N ALA A 70 2.54 -5.65 8.81
CA ALA A 70 3.57 -5.20 7.89
C ALA A 70 4.41 -6.35 7.30
N GLU A 71 4.92 -7.23 8.14
CA GLU A 71 5.76 -8.37 7.71
C GLU A 71 4.97 -9.32 6.81
N MET A 72 3.76 -9.71 7.23
CA MET A 72 2.89 -10.59 6.45
C MET A 72 2.58 -10.01 5.06
N ALA A 73 2.21 -8.72 5.00
CA ALA A 73 1.89 -8.10 3.72
C ALA A 73 3.13 -7.96 2.82
N ALA A 74 4.30 -7.68 3.40
CA ALA A 74 5.55 -7.51 2.67
C ALA A 74 6.04 -8.79 1.96
N GLU A 75 5.58 -9.97 2.36
CA GLU A 75 5.88 -11.22 1.66
C GLU A 75 5.25 -11.28 0.26
N TYR A 76 4.16 -10.55 0.04
CA TYR A 76 3.32 -10.67 -1.16
C TYR A 76 3.29 -9.42 -2.05
N VAL A 77 3.76 -8.28 -1.56
CA VAL A 77 3.67 -7.01 -2.30
C VAL A 77 5.00 -6.26 -2.31
N ASP A 78 5.16 -5.38 -3.30
CA ASP A 78 6.36 -4.55 -3.47
C ASP A 78 6.28 -3.25 -2.67
N ILE A 79 5.07 -2.75 -2.46
CA ILE A 79 4.81 -1.46 -1.83
C ILE A 79 3.78 -1.62 -0.72
N LEU A 80 4.12 -1.13 0.48
CA LEU A 80 3.19 -1.01 1.61
C LEU A 80 2.63 0.41 1.66
N GLN A 81 1.32 0.56 1.66
CA GLN A 81 0.67 1.86 1.75
C GLN A 81 0.15 2.13 3.16
N ILE A 82 0.47 3.29 3.69
CA ILE A 82 -0.09 3.80 4.93
C ILE A 82 -1.30 4.67 4.61
N PRO A 83 -2.51 4.33 5.10
CA PRO A 83 -3.71 5.12 4.90
C PRO A 83 -3.58 6.54 5.47
N ALA A 84 -4.33 7.48 4.90
CA ALA A 84 -4.24 8.90 5.26
C ALA A 84 -4.51 9.17 6.76
N PHE A 85 -5.49 8.51 7.35
CA PHE A 85 -5.78 8.66 8.78
C PHE A 85 -4.71 8.10 9.70
N LEU A 86 -3.83 7.22 9.19
CA LEU A 86 -2.77 6.56 9.95
C LEU A 86 -1.37 7.13 9.65
N CYS A 87 -1.27 8.17 8.83
CA CYS A 87 0.00 8.72 8.36
C CYS A 87 0.92 9.26 9.47
N ARG A 88 0.40 9.50 10.67
CA ARG A 88 1.18 9.93 11.85
C ARG A 88 1.53 8.80 12.81
N GLN A 89 0.99 7.60 12.64
CA GLN A 89 1.19 6.48 13.56
C GLN A 89 2.62 5.94 13.48
N THR A 90 3.42 6.28 14.49
CA THR A 90 4.87 6.00 14.50
C THR A 90 5.15 4.50 14.38
N GLU A 91 4.49 3.68 15.19
CA GLU A 91 4.72 2.24 15.21
C GLU A 91 4.42 1.57 13.86
N LEU A 92 3.36 2.04 13.19
CA LEU A 92 2.99 1.55 11.86
C LEU A 92 4.02 1.94 10.79
N LEU A 93 4.50 3.19 10.82
CA LEU A 93 5.53 3.67 9.90
C LEU A 93 6.86 2.92 10.10
N VAL A 94 7.26 2.71 11.34
CA VAL A 94 8.48 1.98 11.71
C VAL A 94 8.37 0.51 11.28
N ALA A 95 7.23 -0.14 11.53
CA ALA A 95 7.02 -1.52 11.13
C ALA A 95 7.08 -1.68 9.61
N ALA A 96 6.41 -0.79 8.86
CA ALA A 96 6.47 -0.78 7.40
C ALA A 96 7.90 -0.57 6.89
N ALA A 97 8.65 0.38 7.47
CA ALA A 97 10.02 0.67 7.09
C ALA A 97 10.95 -0.54 7.28
N LYS A 98 10.82 -1.25 8.40
CA LYS A 98 11.67 -2.41 8.73
C LYS A 98 11.51 -3.58 7.78
N THR A 99 10.42 -3.66 7.02
CA THR A 99 10.24 -4.70 5.99
C THR A 99 11.19 -4.55 4.79
N GLY A 100 11.81 -3.36 4.62
CA GLY A 100 12.63 -3.04 3.46
C GLY A 100 11.83 -2.82 2.16
N ARG A 101 10.49 -2.90 2.19
CA ARG A 101 9.64 -2.59 1.05
C ARG A 101 9.50 -1.08 0.86
N ILE A 102 9.09 -0.65 -0.32
CA ILE A 102 8.73 0.75 -0.58
C ILE A 102 7.54 1.11 0.31
N VAL A 103 7.62 2.23 1.03
CA VAL A 103 6.55 2.71 1.89
C VAL A 103 5.89 3.93 1.25
N ASN A 104 4.64 3.79 0.84
CA ASN A 104 3.83 4.89 0.32
C ASN A 104 2.93 5.46 1.41
N VAL A 105 3.20 6.68 1.86
CA VAL A 105 2.38 7.34 2.89
C VAL A 105 1.39 8.30 2.23
N LYS A 106 0.09 8.07 2.44
CA LYS A 106 -0.94 9.02 2.00
C LYS A 106 -1.05 10.17 2.97
N LYS A 107 -0.97 11.41 2.44
CA LYS A 107 -1.16 12.61 3.25
C LYS A 107 -2.55 12.63 3.88
N GLY A 108 -2.62 12.85 5.18
CA GLY A 108 -3.89 13.12 5.86
C GLY A 108 -4.46 14.47 5.45
N GLN A 109 -5.79 14.55 5.22
CA GLN A 109 -6.45 15.80 4.87
C GLN A 109 -6.36 16.87 5.98
N PHE A 110 -6.09 16.43 7.21
CA PHE A 110 -5.89 17.26 8.40
C PHE A 110 -4.46 17.78 8.57
N LEU A 111 -3.55 17.47 7.63
CA LEU A 111 -2.15 17.89 7.67
C LEU A 111 -1.82 18.86 6.56
N ALA A 112 -1.00 19.86 6.89
CA ALA A 112 -0.31 20.66 5.89
C ALA A 112 0.72 19.79 5.14
N PRO A 113 0.98 20.06 3.84
CA PRO A 113 1.95 19.28 3.05
C PRO A 113 3.33 19.17 3.71
N ASP A 114 3.85 20.25 4.26
CA ASP A 114 5.15 20.30 4.92
C ASP A 114 5.26 19.37 6.15
N ALA A 115 4.14 19.05 6.80
CA ALA A 115 4.14 18.14 7.94
C ALA A 115 4.44 16.68 7.55
N MET A 116 4.33 16.34 6.28
CA MET A 116 4.66 14.99 5.80
C MET A 116 6.14 14.65 5.91
N LYS A 117 7.02 15.65 5.99
CA LYS A 117 8.45 15.45 6.26
C LYS A 117 8.71 14.62 7.52
N PHE A 118 7.87 14.76 8.54
CA PHE A 118 8.01 13.99 9.78
C PHE A 118 7.70 12.49 9.60
N ALA A 119 6.74 12.16 8.75
CA ALA A 119 6.47 10.76 8.40
C ALA A 119 7.62 10.16 7.59
N VAL A 120 8.14 10.91 6.62
CA VAL A 120 9.31 10.52 5.83
C VAL A 120 10.52 10.30 6.73
N GLN A 121 10.78 11.24 7.68
CA GLN A 121 11.92 11.14 8.58
C GLN A 121 11.85 9.87 9.45
N LYS A 122 10.69 9.54 9.99
CA LYS A 122 10.51 8.30 10.79
C LYS A 122 10.87 7.05 10.01
N ILE A 123 10.49 6.97 8.73
CA ILE A 123 10.81 5.85 7.85
C ILE A 123 12.32 5.79 7.60
N LYS A 124 12.94 6.93 7.28
CA LYS A 124 14.39 7.03 7.05
C LYS A 124 15.20 6.71 8.30
N ASP A 125 14.82 7.22 9.45
CA ASP A 125 15.46 6.92 10.74
C ASP A 125 15.33 5.43 11.12
N SER A 126 14.37 4.73 10.52
CA SER A 126 14.20 3.27 10.65
C SER A 126 15.05 2.47 9.64
N GLY A 127 15.90 3.15 8.85
CA GLY A 127 16.83 2.52 7.90
C GLY A 127 16.28 2.27 6.51
N ASN A 128 15.15 2.87 6.13
CA ASN A 128 14.55 2.69 4.81
C ASN A 128 14.44 4.01 4.04
N GLU A 129 15.19 4.13 2.94
CA GLU A 129 15.17 5.31 2.06
C GLU A 129 14.08 5.26 0.97
N GLN A 130 13.39 4.14 0.82
CA GLN A 130 12.39 3.94 -0.23
C GLN A 130 11.01 4.45 0.21
N VAL A 131 10.82 5.76 0.11
CA VAL A 131 9.59 6.43 0.55
C VAL A 131 8.89 7.11 -0.61
N MET A 132 7.60 6.90 -0.72
CA MET A 132 6.68 7.61 -1.62
C MET A 132 5.67 8.40 -0.80
N LEU A 133 5.21 9.53 -1.32
CA LEU A 133 4.10 10.29 -0.76
C LEU A 133 2.97 10.38 -1.77
N THR A 134 1.75 10.16 -1.30
CA THR A 134 0.54 10.38 -2.10
C THR A 134 -0.20 11.58 -1.53
N ASP A 135 -0.30 12.65 -2.29
CA ASP A 135 -1.12 13.79 -1.95
C ASP A 135 -2.61 13.49 -2.19
N ARG A 136 -3.44 14.07 -1.35
CA ARG A 136 -4.89 13.99 -1.48
C ARG A 136 -5.54 15.13 -0.69
N GLY A 137 -5.94 16.15 -1.38
CA GLY A 137 -6.75 17.25 -0.88
C GLY A 137 -6.35 17.92 0.41
#